data_486778131e57f8a48b3d5e1cabf0339d
#
_entry.id   486778131e57f8a48b3d5e1cabf0339d
#
_cell.length_a   1.000
_cell.length_b   1.000
_cell.length_c   1.000
_cell.angle_alpha   90.00
_cell.angle_beta   90.00
_cell.angle_gamma   90.00
#
_symmetry.space_group_name_H-M   'P 1'
#
loop_
_entity.id
_entity.type
_entity.pdbx_description
1 polymer ?
#
loop_
_entity_poly.entity_id
_entity_poly.type
_entity_poly.pdbx_seq_one_letter_code
_entity_poly.pdbx_strand_id
1 'polypeptide(L)'
;MRADNTLILFAKTPQICRVKTRMHPALSHRECLYLHKKLTMHAISQLQSYENFELIMYTTHTDKARHLFPRGINVKQQSGLGLGTKMHHAIKQEIKNSQRVVLIGSDFLTLDISYIYSAFRKLSKINDIV
;
A
#
# COMPACT_ATOMS: atom_id res chain seq x y z
N MET A 1 12.90 15.30 -10.00
CA MET A 1 13.97 14.85 -9.09
C MET A 1 13.64 13.45 -8.57
N ARG A 2 14.62 12.57 -8.56
CA ARG A 2 14.44 11.19 -8.14
C ARG A 2 14.38 11.11 -6.61
N ALA A 3 13.34 10.48 -6.08
CA ALA A 3 13.24 10.24 -4.63
C ALA A 3 14.25 9.18 -4.18
N ASP A 4 14.72 9.28 -2.95
CA ASP A 4 15.61 8.26 -2.40
C ASP A 4 14.86 6.99 -2.03
N ASN A 5 13.77 7.12 -1.29
CA ASN A 5 12.98 6.00 -0.79
C ASN A 5 11.50 6.21 -1.12
N THR A 6 10.85 5.16 -1.61
CA THR A 6 9.42 5.15 -1.84
C THR A 6 8.80 3.94 -1.16
N LEU A 7 7.75 4.18 -0.38
CA LEU A 7 6.94 3.14 0.22
C LEU A 7 5.63 3.02 -0.54
N ILE A 8 5.37 1.83 -1.08
CA ILE A 8 4.10 1.52 -1.74
C ILE A 8 3.19 0.85 -0.71
N LEU A 9 2.01 1.42 -0.51
CA LEU A 9 0.95 0.79 0.27
C LEU A 9 -0.05 0.14 -0.70
N PHE A 10 -0.15 -1.18 -0.63
CA PHE A 10 -1.04 -1.96 -1.48
C PHE A 10 -2.35 -2.22 -0.76
N ALA A 11 -3.46 -1.75 -1.32
CA ALA A 11 -4.79 -1.99 -0.76
C ALA A 11 -5.84 -2.04 -1.85
N LYS A 12 -6.83 -2.92 -1.68
CA LYS A 12 -7.99 -2.93 -2.57
C LYS A 12 -8.82 -1.67 -2.33
N THR A 13 -9.40 -1.14 -3.39
CA THR A 13 -10.40 -0.08 -3.26
C THR A 13 -11.56 -0.59 -2.41
N PRO A 14 -12.00 0.17 -1.37
CA PRO A 14 -13.10 -0.26 -0.53
C PRO A 14 -14.42 -0.34 -1.32
N GLN A 15 -14.86 -1.56 -1.58
CA GLN A 15 -16.11 -1.85 -2.29
C GLN A 15 -16.81 -3.01 -1.59
N ILE A 16 -18.13 -2.89 -1.39
CA ILE A 16 -18.90 -3.96 -0.75
C ILE A 16 -18.78 -5.26 -1.55
N CYS A 17 -18.73 -6.38 -0.85
CA CYS A 17 -18.59 -7.74 -1.42
C CYS A 17 -17.26 -8.00 -2.12
N ARG A 18 -16.31 -7.05 -2.10
CA ARG A 18 -15.03 -7.18 -2.81
C ARG A 18 -13.81 -7.13 -1.90
N VAL A 19 -14.02 -6.83 -0.61
CA VAL A 19 -12.93 -6.72 0.37
C VAL A 19 -13.17 -7.63 1.55
N LYS A 20 -12.09 -8.17 2.11
CA LYS A 20 -12.14 -9.06 3.28
C LYS A 20 -13.09 -10.24 3.10
N THR A 21 -13.22 -10.77 1.90
CA THR A 21 -14.17 -11.85 1.58
C THR A 21 -13.90 -13.12 2.39
N ARG A 22 -12.67 -13.35 2.82
CA ARG A 22 -12.32 -14.48 3.68
C ARG A 22 -12.96 -14.42 5.07
N MET A 23 -13.41 -13.24 5.50
CA MET A 23 -14.10 -13.05 6.78
C MET A 23 -15.58 -13.39 6.71
N HIS A 24 -16.11 -13.55 5.51
CA HIS A 24 -17.51 -13.93 5.30
C HIS A 24 -17.67 -15.47 5.47
N PRO A 25 -18.72 -16.00 6.12
CA PRO A 25 -19.91 -15.31 6.68
C PRO A 25 -19.76 -14.86 8.13
N ALA A 26 -18.63 -15.03 8.79
CA ALA A 26 -18.44 -14.58 10.17
C ALA A 26 -18.70 -13.08 10.33
N LEU A 27 -18.32 -12.30 9.31
CA LEU A 27 -18.67 -10.89 9.18
C LEU A 27 -19.59 -10.71 7.97
N SER A 28 -20.56 -9.80 8.05
CA SER A 28 -21.36 -9.41 6.89
C SER A 28 -20.49 -8.66 5.87
N HIS A 29 -20.98 -8.49 4.65
CA HIS A 29 -20.28 -7.72 3.63
C HIS A 29 -20.06 -6.26 4.05
N ARG A 30 -21.03 -5.68 4.77
CA ARG A 30 -20.90 -4.32 5.31
C ARG A 30 -19.83 -4.25 6.40
N GLU A 31 -19.78 -5.24 7.28
CA GLU A 31 -18.77 -5.32 8.32
C GLU A 31 -17.38 -5.53 7.73
N CYS A 32 -17.26 -6.37 6.69
CA CYS A 32 -16.00 -6.55 5.95
C CYS A 32 -15.53 -5.24 5.33
N LEU A 33 -16.45 -4.48 4.70
CA LEU A 33 -16.13 -3.18 4.12
C LEU A 33 -15.69 -2.18 5.19
N TYR A 34 -16.41 -2.13 6.31
CA TYR A 34 -16.06 -1.25 7.43
C TYR A 34 -14.66 -1.57 7.97
N LEU A 35 -14.39 -2.84 8.20
CA LEU A 35 -13.08 -3.29 8.68
C LEU A 35 -11.97 -2.90 7.71
N HIS A 36 -12.18 -3.13 6.42
CA HIS A 36 -11.19 -2.79 5.39
C HIS A 36 -10.91 -1.29 5.36
N LYS A 37 -11.95 -0.46 5.40
CA LYS A 37 -11.79 1.00 5.45
C LYS A 37 -11.01 1.44 6.68
N LYS A 38 -11.34 0.89 7.84
CA LYS A 38 -10.67 1.24 9.10
C LYS A 38 -9.20 0.86 9.07
N LEU A 39 -8.87 -0.34 8.63
CA LEU A 39 -7.48 -0.79 8.54
C LEU A 39 -6.68 0.04 7.53
N THR A 40 -7.27 0.32 6.38
CA THR A 40 -6.61 1.12 5.34
C THR A 40 -6.35 2.54 5.82
N MET A 41 -7.34 3.20 6.43
CA MET A 41 -7.18 4.56 6.96
C MET A 41 -6.19 4.62 8.10
N HIS A 42 -6.18 3.60 8.96
CA HIS A 42 -5.22 3.48 10.04
C HIS A 42 -3.78 3.37 9.49
N ALA A 43 -3.58 2.51 8.49
CA ALA A 43 -2.28 2.35 7.83
C ALA A 43 -1.80 3.67 7.24
N ILE A 44 -2.65 4.36 6.49
CA ILE A 44 -2.33 5.65 5.87
C ILE A 44 -1.94 6.67 6.95
N SER A 45 -2.74 6.78 8.01
CA SER A 45 -2.50 7.74 9.08
C SER A 45 -1.15 7.51 9.77
N GLN A 46 -0.82 6.25 10.05
CA GLN A 46 0.47 5.92 10.65
C GLN A 46 1.64 6.24 9.71
N LEU A 47 1.52 5.86 8.44
CA LEU A 47 2.61 6.05 7.48
C LEU A 47 2.83 7.50 7.10
N GLN A 48 1.79 8.32 7.08
CA GLN A 48 1.92 9.76 6.78
C GLN A 48 2.68 10.53 7.85
N SER A 49 2.77 10.01 9.06
CA SER A 49 3.50 10.67 10.15
C SER A 49 5.03 10.57 10.01
N TYR A 50 5.54 9.77 9.07
CA TYR A 50 6.97 9.56 8.87
C TYR A 50 7.46 10.29 7.62
N GLU A 51 8.68 10.84 7.69
CA GLU A 51 9.20 11.75 6.66
C GLU A 51 10.25 11.13 5.73
N ASN A 52 10.85 10.00 6.07
CA ASN A 52 12.02 9.49 5.37
C ASN A 52 11.72 8.70 4.09
N PHE A 53 10.48 8.72 3.64
CA PHE A 53 10.08 8.09 2.38
C PHE A 53 8.85 8.81 1.80
N GLU A 54 8.69 8.70 0.48
CA GLU A 54 7.47 9.09 -0.20
C GLU A 54 6.45 7.95 -0.11
N LEU A 55 5.22 8.26 0.31
CA LEU A 55 4.13 7.29 0.38
C LEU A 55 3.30 7.34 -0.90
N ILE A 56 3.17 6.20 -1.57
CA ILE A 56 2.31 6.06 -2.74
C ILE A 56 1.37 4.89 -2.51
N MET A 57 0.08 5.11 -2.72
CA MET A 57 -0.92 4.08 -2.59
C MET A 57 -1.27 3.47 -3.93
N TYR A 58 -1.23 2.14 -4.02
CA TYR A 58 -1.72 1.41 -5.19
C TYR A 58 -3.01 0.70 -4.84
N THR A 59 -4.06 0.97 -5.58
CA THR A 59 -5.39 0.40 -5.34
C THR A 59 -5.99 -0.17 -6.63
N THR A 60 -7.04 -0.98 -6.49
CA THR A 60 -7.61 -1.69 -7.65
C THR A 60 -8.38 -0.79 -8.62
N HIS A 61 -9.07 0.23 -8.11
CA HIS A 61 -9.87 1.16 -8.92
C HIS A 61 -9.68 2.59 -8.45
N THR A 62 -8.81 3.35 -9.12
CA THR A 62 -8.48 4.73 -8.72
C THR A 62 -9.66 5.69 -8.88
N ASP A 63 -10.51 5.48 -9.87
CA ASP A 63 -11.69 6.31 -10.12
C ASP A 63 -12.68 6.28 -8.96
N LYS A 64 -12.77 5.15 -8.24
CA LYS A 64 -13.63 4.96 -7.08
C LYS A 64 -12.94 5.28 -5.76
N ALA A 65 -11.63 5.41 -5.77
CA ALA A 65 -10.82 5.60 -4.57
C ALA A 65 -10.70 7.07 -4.14
N ARG A 66 -10.78 8.00 -5.08
CA ARG A 66 -10.48 9.43 -4.81
C ARG A 66 -11.33 10.05 -3.72
N HIS A 67 -12.57 9.58 -3.53
CA HIS A 67 -13.46 10.08 -2.49
C HIS A 67 -13.25 9.41 -1.14
N LEU A 68 -12.51 8.30 -1.11
CA LEU A 68 -12.40 7.42 0.05
C LEU A 68 -11.10 7.61 0.82
N PHE A 69 -10.12 8.29 0.22
CA PHE A 69 -8.80 8.49 0.81
C PHE A 69 -8.53 9.97 1.07
N PRO A 70 -7.66 10.29 2.04
CA PRO A 70 -7.30 11.68 2.35
C PRO A 70 -6.75 12.42 1.13
N ARG A 71 -7.03 13.71 1.06
CA ARG A 71 -6.43 14.58 0.05
C ARG A 71 -4.92 14.66 0.23
N GLY A 72 -4.19 14.74 -0.87
CA GLY A 72 -2.74 14.85 -0.83
C GLY A 72 -2.00 13.53 -0.90
N ILE A 73 -2.71 12.40 -0.83
CA ILE A 73 -2.11 11.09 -1.07
C ILE A 73 -2.01 10.85 -2.57
N ASN A 74 -0.84 10.39 -3.01
CA ASN A 74 -0.66 9.95 -4.39
C ASN A 74 -1.24 8.54 -4.52
N VAL A 75 -2.30 8.39 -5.32
CA VAL A 75 -3.00 7.13 -5.54
C VAL A 75 -2.81 6.71 -6.99
N LYS A 76 -2.34 5.49 -7.19
CA LYS A 76 -2.14 4.87 -8.51
C LYS A 76 -2.89 3.56 -8.62
N GLN A 77 -3.16 3.12 -9.84
CA GLN A 77 -3.91 1.91 -10.09
C GLN A 77 -2.99 0.70 -10.20
N GLN A 78 -3.37 -0.39 -9.52
CA GLN A 78 -2.74 -1.69 -9.69
C GLN A 78 -3.01 -2.22 -11.09
N SER A 79 -2.03 -2.85 -11.72
CA SER A 79 -2.16 -3.43 -13.06
C SER A 79 -1.57 -4.83 -13.13
N GLY A 80 -2.19 -5.68 -13.92
CA GLY A 80 -1.74 -7.05 -14.15
C GLY A 80 -2.75 -8.07 -13.65
N LEU A 81 -2.50 -9.33 -14.01
CA LEU A 81 -3.30 -10.47 -13.58
C LEU A 81 -2.62 -11.14 -12.38
N GLY A 82 -3.36 -11.23 -11.27
CA GLY A 82 -2.87 -11.83 -10.05
C GLY A 82 -2.04 -10.88 -9.19
N LEU A 83 -1.95 -11.19 -7.91
CA LEU A 83 -1.31 -10.32 -6.92
C LEU A 83 0.19 -10.13 -7.19
N GLY A 84 0.90 -11.20 -7.49
CA GLY A 84 2.33 -11.14 -7.76
C GLY A 84 2.68 -10.22 -8.93
N THR A 85 1.94 -10.33 -10.03
CA THR A 85 2.14 -9.48 -11.20
C THR A 85 1.83 -8.02 -10.89
N LYS A 86 0.76 -7.75 -10.14
CA LYS A 86 0.40 -6.40 -9.70
C LYS A 86 1.50 -5.77 -8.84
N MET A 87 2.05 -6.52 -7.91
CA MET A 87 3.14 -6.07 -7.05
C MET A 87 4.40 -5.79 -7.88
N HIS A 88 4.72 -6.68 -8.80
CA HIS A 88 5.88 -6.51 -9.69
C HIS A 88 5.76 -5.23 -10.52
N HIS A 89 4.58 -5.01 -11.13
CA HIS A 89 4.33 -3.80 -11.93
C HIS A 89 4.46 -2.53 -11.12
N ALA A 90 3.93 -2.52 -9.88
CA ALA A 90 4.02 -1.36 -9.00
C ALA A 90 5.48 -1.04 -8.64
N ILE A 91 6.24 -2.03 -8.23
CA ILE A 91 7.67 -1.85 -7.91
C ILE A 91 8.44 -1.38 -9.13
N LYS A 92 8.22 -2.01 -10.29
CA LYS A 92 8.89 -1.65 -11.54
C LYS A 92 8.59 -0.20 -11.93
N GLN A 93 7.36 0.24 -11.72
CA GLN A 93 6.96 1.61 -12.02
C GLN A 93 7.66 2.62 -11.11
N GLU A 94 7.72 2.35 -9.82
CA GLU A 94 8.29 3.29 -8.86
C GLU A 94 9.81 3.30 -8.85
N ILE A 95 10.46 2.19 -9.18
CA ILE A 95 11.92 2.13 -9.21
C ILE A 95 12.53 3.03 -10.29
N LYS A 96 11.74 3.44 -11.27
CA LYS A 96 12.17 4.42 -12.27
C LYS A 96 12.40 5.80 -11.67
N ASN A 97 11.69 6.12 -10.58
CA ASN A 97 11.69 7.44 -9.97
C ASN A 97 12.22 7.44 -8.53
N SER A 98 12.68 6.29 -8.05
CA SER A 98 13.16 6.14 -6.68
C SER A 98 14.35 5.19 -6.64
N GLN A 99 15.28 5.46 -5.74
CA GLN A 99 16.44 4.58 -5.57
C GLN A 99 16.09 3.27 -4.88
N ARG A 100 15.16 3.34 -3.93
CA ARG A 100 14.73 2.17 -3.16
C ARG A 100 13.21 2.17 -3.05
N VAL A 101 12.63 1.00 -3.23
CA VAL A 101 11.18 0.82 -3.16
C VAL A 101 10.87 -0.33 -2.20
N VAL A 102 9.98 -0.08 -1.25
CA VAL A 102 9.43 -1.10 -0.35
C VAL A 102 7.92 -1.13 -0.56
N LEU A 103 7.35 -2.32 -0.62
CA LEU A 103 5.91 -2.52 -0.78
C LEU A 103 5.36 -3.27 0.42
N ILE A 104 4.28 -2.75 1.01
CA ILE A 104 3.58 -3.40 2.12
C ILE A 104 2.07 -3.44 1.85
N GLY A 105 1.39 -4.39 2.49
CA GLY A 105 -0.07 -4.44 2.52
C GLY A 105 -0.63 -3.54 3.62
N SER A 106 -1.96 -3.37 3.63
CA SER A 106 -2.64 -2.49 4.59
C SER A 106 -3.21 -3.23 5.81
N ASP A 107 -3.07 -4.54 5.87
CA ASP A 107 -3.69 -5.36 6.91
C ASP A 107 -2.78 -5.49 8.14
N PHE A 108 -2.64 -4.41 8.89
CA PHE A 108 -1.93 -4.43 10.17
C PHE A 108 -2.62 -3.51 11.18
N LEU A 109 -2.64 -3.94 12.44
CA LEU A 109 -3.16 -3.13 13.54
C LEU A 109 -2.09 -2.22 14.12
N THR A 110 -0.88 -2.74 14.25
CA THR A 110 0.27 -1.97 14.70
C THR A 110 1.40 -2.13 13.70
N LEU A 111 2.04 -1.03 13.36
CA LEU A 111 3.18 -1.01 12.46
C LEU A 111 4.43 -0.67 13.25
N ASP A 112 5.41 -1.57 13.22
CA ASP A 112 6.74 -1.24 13.70
C ASP A 112 7.53 -0.61 12.55
N ILE A 113 7.65 0.70 12.58
CA ILE A 113 8.35 1.46 11.54
C ILE A 113 9.81 1.03 11.38
N SER A 114 10.40 0.43 12.40
CA SER A 114 11.79 -0.04 12.33
C SER A 114 11.96 -1.13 11.26
N TYR A 115 10.94 -1.94 10.99
CA TYR A 115 10.98 -2.92 9.90
C TYR A 115 11.06 -2.25 8.54
N ILE A 116 10.32 -1.17 8.35
CA ILE A 116 10.35 -0.41 7.08
C ILE A 116 11.71 0.24 6.89
N TYR A 117 12.23 0.90 7.90
CA TYR A 117 13.56 1.52 7.83
C TYR A 117 14.65 0.48 7.65
N SER A 118 14.53 -0.68 8.30
CA SER A 118 15.45 -1.79 8.13
C SER A 118 15.43 -2.30 6.68
N ALA A 119 14.24 -2.43 6.08
CA ALA A 119 14.12 -2.86 4.68
C ALA A 119 14.81 -1.87 3.73
N PHE A 120 14.59 -0.58 3.92
CA PHE A 120 15.27 0.44 3.10
C PHE A 120 16.79 0.39 3.26
N ARG A 121 17.29 0.21 4.49
CA ARG A 121 18.74 0.10 4.73
C ARG A 121 19.36 -1.13 4.08
N LYS A 122 18.63 -2.26 4.08
CA LYS A 122 19.10 -3.50 3.46
C LYS A 122 19.11 -3.45 1.94
N LEU A 123 18.24 -2.63 1.35
CA LEU A 123 18.22 -2.37 -0.09
C LEU A 123 19.39 -1.42 -0.41
N SER A 124 20.55 -1.98 -0.66
CA SER A 124 21.78 -1.24 -0.93
C SER A 124 22.36 -1.68 -2.27
N LYS A 125 23.52 -1.14 -2.63
CA LYS A 125 24.24 -1.55 -3.84
C LYS A 125 24.58 -3.04 -3.86
N ILE A 126 24.61 -3.70 -2.69
CA ILE A 126 24.94 -5.11 -2.56
C ILE A 126 23.70 -5.99 -2.61
N ASN A 127 22.58 -5.52 -2.08
CA ASN A 127 21.32 -6.27 -1.99
C ASN A 127 20.24 -5.65 -2.89
N ASP A 128 19.86 -6.37 -3.94
CA ASP A 128 18.79 -5.94 -4.85
C ASP A 128 17.40 -6.27 -4.29
N ILE A 129 17.29 -7.34 -3.52
CA ILE A 129 16.04 -7.82 -2.90
C ILE A 129 16.31 -8.17 -1.45
N VAL A 130 15.33 -7.85 -0.62
CA VAL A 130 15.37 -8.15 0.81
C VAL A 130 14.11 -8.91 1.24
#